data_a199071d4e38686284e5e16d191d28f6
#
_entry.id   a199071d4e38686284e5e16d191d28f6
#
_cell.length_a   1.000
_cell.length_b   1.000
_cell.length_c   1.000
_cell.angle_alpha   90.00
_cell.angle_beta   90.00
_cell.angle_gamma   90.00
#
_symmetry.space_group_name_H-M   'P 1'
#
loop_
_entity.id
_entity.type
_entity.pdbx_description
1 polymer ?
#
loop_
_entity_poly.entity_id
_entity_poly.type
_entity_poly.pdbx_seq_one_letter_code
_entity_poly.pdbx_strand_id
1 'polypeptide(L)'
;MQKIIGVFGLIWKLYIAVIFFIFALLFYPLFWVLQLKAKWRKHGFQIFILWSWLLRIFCCYPVRIKLNSPLPKAPFIIVSNHTSYLDIFLLPSILPQHPFAFLGKAEILKYPIVRTYFKALNIPVYRKNK
;
A
#
# COMPACT_ATOMS: atom_id res chain seq x y z
N MET A 1 -23.28 5.47 -25.07
CA MET A 1 -23.24 5.31 -23.60
C MET A 1 -21.97 4.62 -23.12
N GLN A 2 -21.59 3.44 -23.62
CA GLN A 2 -20.35 2.73 -23.20
C GLN A 2 -19.06 3.53 -23.39
N LYS A 3 -18.88 4.25 -24.50
CA LYS A 3 -17.69 5.10 -24.75
C LYS A 3 -17.55 6.25 -23.75
N ILE A 4 -18.65 6.86 -23.33
CA ILE A 4 -18.66 7.96 -22.36
C ILE A 4 -18.24 7.43 -20.98
N ILE A 5 -18.78 6.29 -20.56
CA ILE A 5 -18.41 5.61 -19.31
C ILE A 5 -16.92 5.24 -19.32
N GLY A 6 -16.38 4.80 -20.47
CA GLY A 6 -14.96 4.50 -20.63
C GLY A 6 -14.06 5.73 -20.45
N VAL A 7 -14.45 6.88 -20.98
CA VAL A 7 -13.71 8.13 -20.83
C VAL A 7 -13.70 8.61 -19.37
N PHE A 8 -14.85 8.59 -18.70
CA PHE A 8 -14.92 8.91 -17.27
C PHE A 8 -14.05 7.97 -16.41
N GLY A 9 -14.08 6.66 -16.74
CA GLY A 9 -13.23 5.67 -16.05
C GLY A 9 -11.74 5.94 -16.27
N LEU A 10 -11.33 6.39 -17.44
CA LEU A 10 -9.94 6.75 -17.72
C LEU A 10 -9.52 8.00 -16.94
N ILE A 11 -10.33 9.05 -16.95
CA ILE A 11 -10.09 10.29 -16.19
C ILE A 11 -9.95 9.98 -14.71
N TRP A 12 -10.84 9.13 -14.17
CA TRP A 12 -10.81 8.70 -12.78
C TRP A 12 -9.52 7.94 -12.44
N LYS A 13 -9.08 7.03 -13.29
CA LYS A 13 -7.81 6.30 -13.11
C LYS A 13 -6.60 7.24 -13.14
N LEU A 14 -6.60 8.22 -14.06
CA LEU A 14 -5.54 9.21 -14.12
C LEU A 14 -5.52 10.10 -12.86
N TYR A 15 -6.69 10.54 -12.40
CA TYR A 15 -6.81 11.28 -11.14
C TYR A 15 -6.21 10.51 -9.96
N ILE A 16 -6.59 9.25 -9.78
CA ILE A 16 -6.05 8.37 -8.72
C ILE A 16 -4.53 8.24 -8.86
N ALA A 17 -4.02 8.04 -10.08
CA ALA A 17 -2.60 7.93 -10.33
C ALA A 17 -1.86 9.21 -9.93
N VAL A 18 -2.39 10.37 -10.30
CA VAL A 18 -1.80 11.69 -9.94
C VAL A 18 -1.75 11.85 -8.42
N ILE A 19 -2.87 11.63 -7.71
CA ILE A 19 -2.93 11.70 -6.25
C ILE A 19 -1.95 10.73 -5.60
N PHE A 20 -1.88 9.49 -6.12
CA PHE A 20 -0.95 8.50 -5.65
C PHE A 20 0.50 8.96 -5.77
N PHE A 21 0.89 9.50 -6.94
CA PHE A 21 2.26 9.98 -7.16
C PHE A 21 2.60 11.23 -6.34
N ILE A 22 1.65 12.14 -6.13
CA ILE A 22 1.84 13.29 -5.23
C ILE A 22 2.20 12.78 -3.82
N PHE A 23 1.42 11.88 -3.25
CA PHE A 23 1.72 11.33 -1.93
C PHE A 23 2.99 10.46 -1.92
N ALA A 24 3.26 9.72 -2.99
CA ALA A 24 4.51 8.98 -3.11
C ALA A 24 5.71 9.92 -3.05
N LEU A 25 5.71 11.04 -3.76
CA LEU A 25 6.79 12.01 -3.70
C LEU A 25 6.87 12.72 -2.35
N LEU A 26 5.73 13.09 -1.77
CA LEU A 26 5.66 13.75 -0.48
C LEU A 26 6.23 12.88 0.66
N PHE A 27 5.88 11.60 0.68
CA PHE A 27 6.34 10.67 1.71
C PHE A 27 7.72 10.06 1.42
N TYR A 28 8.25 10.22 0.20
CA TYR A 28 9.53 9.64 -0.19
C TYR A 28 10.69 10.00 0.75
N PRO A 29 10.95 11.28 1.07
CA PRO A 29 12.05 11.64 1.96
C PRO A 29 11.89 11.03 3.35
N LEU A 30 10.64 10.94 3.84
CA LEU A 30 10.36 10.37 5.14
C LEU A 30 10.67 8.87 5.19
N PHE A 31 10.24 8.11 4.18
CA PHE A 31 10.58 6.69 4.08
C PHE A 31 12.08 6.46 3.86
N TRP A 32 12.75 7.36 3.16
CA TRP A 32 14.20 7.30 2.98
C TRP A 32 14.93 7.47 4.33
N VAL A 33 14.54 8.48 5.12
CA VAL A 33 15.09 8.72 6.46
C VAL A 33 14.87 7.53 7.39
N LEU A 34 13.70 6.91 7.35
CA LEU A 34 13.39 5.73 8.19
C LEU A 34 14.31 4.53 7.93
N GLN A 35 14.94 4.47 6.75
CA GLN A 35 15.88 3.39 6.43
C GLN A 35 17.29 3.62 6.98
N LEU A 36 17.64 4.87 7.37
CA LEU A 36 18.97 5.20 7.88
C LEU A 36 19.28 4.49 9.22
N LYS A 37 18.25 4.27 10.06
CA LYS A 37 18.41 3.57 11.33
C LYS A 37 17.37 2.45 11.48
N ALA A 38 17.83 1.25 11.84
CA ALA A 38 16.94 0.09 11.98
C ALA A 38 15.79 0.32 12.98
N LYS A 39 16.04 1.05 14.08
CA LYS A 39 15.02 1.35 15.09
C LYS A 39 13.90 2.26 14.58
N TRP A 40 14.13 3.03 13.51
CA TRP A 40 13.12 3.92 12.95
C TRP A 40 12.15 3.21 12.00
N ARG A 41 12.53 2.06 11.47
CA ARG A 41 11.69 1.27 10.53
C ARG A 41 10.33 0.89 11.12
N LYS A 42 10.24 0.73 12.44
CA LYS A 42 8.96 0.45 13.13
C LYS A 42 7.90 1.54 12.89
N HIS A 43 8.31 2.78 12.64
CA HIS A 43 7.40 3.89 12.35
C HIS A 43 6.92 3.91 10.89
N GLY A 44 7.53 3.13 10.00
CA GLY A 44 7.13 3.05 8.60
C GLY A 44 5.67 2.63 8.42
N PHE A 45 5.18 1.69 9.24
CA PHE A 45 3.80 1.27 9.17
C PHE A 45 2.82 2.37 9.59
N GLN A 46 3.17 3.20 10.58
CA GLN A 46 2.33 4.34 11.01
C GLN A 46 2.19 5.38 9.89
N ILE A 47 3.29 5.67 9.19
CA ILE A 47 3.27 6.57 8.03
C ILE A 47 2.45 5.96 6.89
N PHE A 48 2.55 4.65 6.72
CA PHE A 48 1.76 3.94 5.71
C PHE A 48 0.26 3.98 6.02
N ILE A 49 -0.14 3.89 7.29
CA ILE A 49 -1.52 4.10 7.72
C ILE A 49 -2.00 5.51 7.32
N LEU A 50 -1.20 6.54 7.63
CA LEU A 50 -1.53 7.92 7.27
C LEU A 50 -1.70 8.08 5.76
N TRP A 51 -0.75 7.57 4.96
CA TRP A 51 -0.84 7.58 3.50
C TRP A 51 -2.10 6.86 2.99
N SER A 52 -2.39 5.69 3.55
CA SER A 52 -3.58 4.90 3.22
C SER A 52 -4.87 5.69 3.50
N TRP A 53 -4.97 6.37 4.63
CA TRP A 53 -6.10 7.23 4.96
C TRP A 53 -6.24 8.43 4.00
N LEU A 54 -5.15 9.10 3.69
CA LEU A 54 -5.14 10.21 2.75
C LEU A 54 -5.60 9.76 1.36
N LEU A 55 -5.10 8.62 0.85
CA LEU A 55 -5.57 8.06 -0.41
C LEU A 55 -7.08 7.78 -0.40
N ARG A 56 -7.61 7.22 0.67
CA ARG A 56 -9.05 6.96 0.79
C ARG A 56 -9.88 8.25 0.73
N ILE A 57 -9.43 9.29 1.43
CA ILE A 57 -10.13 10.58 1.46
C ILE A 57 -10.07 11.24 0.08
N PHE A 58 -8.86 11.43 -0.46
CA PHE A 58 -8.68 12.16 -1.72
C PHE A 58 -9.20 11.39 -2.94
N CYS A 59 -9.14 10.07 -2.94
CA CYS A 59 -9.71 9.26 -4.02
C CYS A 59 -11.17 8.86 -3.77
N CYS A 60 -11.82 9.41 -2.74
CA CYS A 60 -13.23 9.12 -2.42
C CYS A 60 -13.54 7.61 -2.38
N TYR A 61 -12.68 6.82 -1.74
CA TYR A 61 -12.88 5.38 -1.59
C TYR A 61 -13.63 5.05 -0.30
N PRO A 62 -14.95 4.87 -0.34
CA PRO A 62 -15.70 4.39 0.82
C PRO A 62 -15.39 2.90 1.05
N VAL A 63 -14.97 2.56 2.26
CA VAL A 63 -14.70 1.17 2.63
C VAL A 63 -15.69 0.75 3.70
N ARG A 64 -16.40 -0.35 3.46
CA ARG A 64 -17.24 -1.01 4.46
C ARG A 64 -16.52 -2.27 4.95
N ILE A 65 -16.27 -2.31 6.25
CA ILE A 65 -15.63 -3.46 6.90
C ILE A 65 -16.73 -4.31 7.51
N LYS A 66 -16.80 -5.58 7.11
CA LYS A 66 -17.66 -6.60 7.73
C LYS A 66 -16.75 -7.70 8.27
N LEU A 67 -16.68 -7.84 9.58
CA LEU A 67 -15.98 -8.93 10.23
C LEU A 67 -17.03 -10.00 10.63
N ASN A 68 -16.91 -11.19 10.11
CA ASN A 68 -17.75 -12.32 10.50
C ASN A 68 -17.33 -12.91 11.85
N SER A 69 -16.07 -12.68 12.25
CA SER A 69 -15.49 -13.08 13.51
C SER A 69 -14.38 -12.11 13.90
N PRO A 70 -14.06 -11.97 15.20
CA PRO A 70 -12.90 -11.17 15.61
C PRO A 70 -11.62 -11.75 15.03
N LEU A 71 -10.65 -10.87 14.74
CA LEU A 71 -9.34 -11.31 14.27
C LEU A 71 -8.64 -12.13 15.32
N PRO A 72 -7.87 -13.16 14.96
CA PRO A 72 -7.11 -13.97 15.90
C PRO A 72 -6.03 -13.13 16.59
N LYS A 73 -5.52 -13.63 17.71
CA LYS A 73 -4.36 -13.02 18.36
C LYS A 73 -3.13 -13.20 17.48
N ALA A 74 -2.30 -12.16 17.39
CA ALA A 74 -1.02 -12.23 16.65
C ALA A 74 -0.08 -13.30 17.27
N PRO A 75 0.76 -13.96 16.43
CA PRO A 75 0.96 -13.74 15.01
C PRO A 75 -0.04 -14.49 14.12
N PHE A 76 -0.45 -13.91 12.99
CA PHE A 76 -1.29 -14.57 11.98
C PHE A 76 -0.93 -14.12 10.56
N ILE A 77 -1.35 -14.89 9.57
CA ILE A 77 -1.14 -14.58 8.15
C ILE A 77 -2.45 -14.13 7.54
N ILE A 78 -2.41 -12.99 6.83
CA ILE A 78 -3.55 -12.48 6.08
C ILE A 78 -3.41 -12.96 4.63
N VAL A 79 -4.40 -13.67 4.15
CA VAL A 79 -4.51 -14.06 2.74
C VAL A 79 -5.74 -13.37 2.16
N SER A 80 -5.54 -12.56 1.12
CA SER A 80 -6.62 -11.83 0.46
C SER A 80 -6.65 -12.10 -1.04
N ASN A 81 -7.84 -12.01 -1.64
CA ASN A 81 -7.96 -11.95 -3.08
C ASN A 81 -7.39 -10.61 -3.57
N HIS A 82 -6.30 -10.68 -4.31
CA HIS A 82 -5.62 -9.49 -4.83
C HIS A 82 -6.17 -9.15 -6.22
N THR A 83 -7.24 -8.35 -6.25
CA THR A 83 -7.92 -7.95 -7.48
C THR A 83 -7.51 -6.56 -7.97
N SER A 84 -6.89 -5.76 -7.11
CA SER A 84 -6.46 -4.41 -7.41
C SER A 84 -5.12 -4.06 -6.75
N TYR A 85 -4.29 -3.27 -7.44
CA TYR A 85 -3.07 -2.70 -6.83
C TYR A 85 -3.36 -1.77 -5.65
N LEU A 86 -4.58 -1.25 -5.55
CA LEU A 86 -5.01 -0.39 -4.44
C LEU A 86 -5.16 -1.15 -3.13
N ASP A 87 -5.32 -2.47 -3.16
CA ASP A 87 -5.48 -3.30 -1.95
C ASP A 87 -4.31 -3.11 -0.99
N ILE A 88 -3.09 -2.98 -1.54
CA ILE A 88 -1.86 -2.73 -0.76
C ILE A 88 -1.97 -1.43 0.04
N PHE A 89 -2.56 -0.39 -0.57
CA PHE A 89 -2.68 0.93 0.05
C PHE A 89 -3.94 1.10 0.89
N LEU A 90 -4.93 0.22 0.75
CA LEU A 90 -6.15 0.26 1.56
C LEU A 90 -6.01 -0.50 2.88
N LEU A 91 -5.34 -1.65 2.87
CA LEU A 91 -5.21 -2.54 4.02
C LEU A 91 -4.68 -1.87 5.29
N PRO A 92 -3.65 -1.00 5.26
CA PRO A 92 -3.16 -0.33 6.46
C PRO A 92 -4.20 0.55 7.15
N SER A 93 -5.12 1.19 6.39
CA SER A 93 -6.21 1.97 6.96
C SER A 93 -7.37 1.12 7.48
N ILE A 94 -7.45 -0.14 7.06
CA ILE A 94 -8.47 -1.09 7.51
C ILE A 94 -8.02 -1.82 8.77
N LEU A 95 -6.72 -2.12 8.88
CA LEU A 95 -6.11 -2.88 9.97
C LEU A 95 -5.01 -2.08 10.68
N PRO A 96 -5.28 -0.86 11.17
CA PRO A 96 -4.24 0.02 11.72
C PRO A 96 -3.61 -0.52 13.02
N GLN A 97 -4.34 -1.38 13.74
CA GLN A 97 -3.88 -1.97 15.00
C GLN A 97 -3.01 -3.22 14.83
N HIS A 98 -2.90 -3.73 13.60
CA HIS A 98 -2.18 -4.95 13.28
C HIS A 98 -1.05 -4.65 12.29
N PRO A 99 0.15 -4.27 12.75
CA PRO A 99 1.28 -4.07 11.86
C PRO A 99 1.60 -5.36 11.07
N PHE A 100 1.69 -5.25 9.77
CA PHE A 100 1.98 -6.36 8.87
C PHE A 100 2.93 -5.95 7.75
N ALA A 101 3.52 -6.93 7.07
CA ALA A 101 4.34 -6.73 5.88
C ALA A 101 3.76 -7.55 4.72
N PHE A 102 3.77 -6.98 3.52
CA PHE A 102 3.39 -7.73 2.33
C PHE A 102 4.54 -8.59 1.82
N LEU A 103 4.21 -9.75 1.27
CA LEU A 103 5.12 -10.55 0.47
C LEU A 103 5.05 -10.06 -0.98
N GLY A 104 6.14 -9.59 -1.53
CA GLY A 104 6.18 -9.09 -2.89
C GLY A 104 7.37 -9.62 -3.69
N LYS A 105 7.28 -9.55 -5.01
CA LYS A 105 8.34 -10.01 -5.91
C LYS A 105 9.61 -9.19 -5.72
N ALA A 106 10.76 -9.86 -5.60
CA ALA A 106 12.06 -9.21 -5.44
C ALA A 106 12.46 -8.32 -6.63
N GLU A 107 11.89 -8.56 -7.83
CA GLU A 107 12.12 -7.73 -9.02
C GLU A 107 11.72 -6.26 -8.81
N ILE A 108 10.80 -5.99 -7.90
CA ILE A 108 10.38 -4.63 -7.53
C ILE A 108 11.55 -3.80 -6.99
N LEU A 109 12.56 -4.45 -6.40
CA LEU A 109 13.76 -3.79 -5.90
C LEU A 109 14.64 -3.15 -6.99
N LYS A 110 14.41 -3.46 -8.27
CA LYS A 110 15.10 -2.84 -9.40
C LYS A 110 14.70 -1.39 -9.63
N TYR A 111 13.52 -0.98 -9.16
CA TYR A 111 13.01 0.38 -9.33
C TYR A 111 13.41 1.27 -8.15
N PRO A 112 14.26 2.31 -8.32
CA PRO A 112 14.87 3.04 -7.20
C PRO A 112 13.87 3.64 -6.20
N ILE A 113 12.83 4.31 -6.69
CA ILE A 113 11.80 4.94 -5.85
C ILE A 113 11.00 3.87 -5.11
N VAL A 114 10.47 2.88 -5.85
CA VAL A 114 9.63 1.81 -5.29
C VAL A 114 10.42 0.95 -4.30
N ARG A 115 11.72 0.73 -4.57
CA ARG A 115 12.63 0.01 -3.67
C ARG A 115 12.66 0.60 -2.27
N THR A 116 12.63 1.93 -2.15
CA THR A 116 12.66 2.62 -0.85
C THR A 116 11.44 2.27 -0.02
N TYR A 117 10.24 2.34 -0.60
CA TYR A 117 9.00 1.94 0.07
C TYR A 117 8.96 0.44 0.36
N PHE A 118 9.35 -0.35 -0.64
CA PHE A 118 9.31 -1.79 -0.54
C PHE A 118 10.19 -2.32 0.60
N LYS A 119 11.43 -1.82 0.73
CA LYS A 119 12.35 -2.20 1.81
C LYS A 119 11.88 -1.77 3.20
N ALA A 120 11.11 -0.69 3.28
CA ALA A 120 10.58 -0.20 4.55
C ALA A 120 9.38 -1.01 5.06
N LEU A 121 8.58 -1.58 4.15
CA LEU A 121 7.24 -2.08 4.46
C LEU A 121 7.02 -3.55 4.10
N ASN A 122 7.87 -4.15 3.24
CA ASN A 122 7.57 -5.43 2.61
C ASN A 122 8.74 -6.41 2.70
N ILE A 123 8.43 -7.69 2.50
CA ILE A 123 9.38 -8.80 2.47
C ILE A 123 9.57 -9.26 1.01
N PRO A 124 10.79 -9.19 0.46
CA PRO A 124 11.05 -9.65 -0.90
C PRO A 124 11.04 -11.18 -0.98
N VAL A 125 10.33 -11.70 -1.96
CA VAL A 125 10.31 -13.12 -2.30
C VAL A 125 11.10 -13.34 -3.59
N TYR A 126 12.18 -14.07 -3.49
CA TYR A 126 13.01 -14.47 -4.62
C TYR A 126 12.46 -15.77 -5.21
N ARG A 127 12.00 -15.72 -6.46
CA ARG A 127 11.65 -16.94 -7.19
C ARG A 127 12.89 -17.46 -7.89
N LYS A 128 13.30 -18.71 -7.59
CA LYS A 128 14.32 -19.37 -8.42
C LYS A 128 13.71 -19.52 -9.81
N ASN A 129 14.35 -18.90 -10.82
CA ASN A 129 14.05 -19.25 -12.21
C ASN A 129 14.42 -20.72 -12.39
N LYS A 130 13.41 -21.55 -12.66
CA LYS A 130 13.63 -22.91 -13.13
C LYS A 130 14.07 -22.85 -14.57
#